data_de2d1f6b9d56846bd30c97dda81aaea9
#
_entry.id   de2d1f6b9d56846bd30c97dda81aaea9
#
_cell.length_a   1.000
_cell.length_b   1.000
_cell.length_c   1.000
_cell.angle_alpha   90.00
_cell.angle_beta   90.00
_cell.angle_gamma   90.00
#
_symmetry.space_group_name_H-M   'P 1'
#
loop_
_entity.id
_entity.type
_entity.pdbx_description
1 polymer ?
#
loop_
_entity_poly.entity_id
_entity_poly.type
_entity_poly.pdbx_seq_one_letter_code
_entity_poly.pdbx_strand_id
1 'polypeptide(L)'
;DRISDTHLIDLHKVLAFVKQKADVPVWIVGTSRGTVSATAAAIKLQGEMAGVVLTSSVVSFKKPEAVPRQDLAAIKVPVLVLHHTKDACHLCQPSEVPAILRGLKNAPIKKEIMFSGGANPSGNVCNGQHWHGFIGAEREAVDLIANWIKNPVN
;
A
#
# COMPACT_ATOMS: atom_id res chain seq x y z
N ASP A 1 -5.95 0.81 -16.86
CA ASP A 1 -6.74 1.04 -15.63
C ASP A 1 -6.35 0.02 -14.55
N ARG A 2 -5.94 0.52 -13.35
CA ARG A 2 -5.37 -0.30 -12.27
C ARG A 2 -6.41 -1.06 -11.43
N ILE A 3 -7.68 -0.78 -11.65
CA ILE A 3 -8.80 -1.48 -11.00
C ILE A 3 -9.63 -2.31 -11.99
N SER A 4 -9.18 -2.40 -13.26
CA SER A 4 -9.88 -3.16 -14.30
C SER A 4 -9.74 -4.67 -14.08
N ASP A 5 -10.71 -5.43 -14.57
CA ASP A 5 -10.68 -6.89 -14.54
C ASP A 5 -9.45 -7.45 -15.27
N THR A 6 -9.05 -6.85 -16.39
CA THR A 6 -7.83 -7.24 -17.12
C THR A 6 -6.59 -7.13 -16.23
N HIS A 7 -6.44 -6.01 -15.51
CA HIS A 7 -5.32 -5.82 -14.59
C HIS A 7 -5.35 -6.82 -13.42
N LEU A 8 -6.53 -7.12 -12.90
CA LEU A 8 -6.70 -8.11 -11.83
C LEU A 8 -6.38 -9.54 -12.29
N ILE A 9 -6.73 -9.89 -13.54
CA ILE A 9 -6.34 -11.16 -14.15
C ILE A 9 -4.82 -11.28 -14.22
N ASP A 10 -4.11 -10.22 -14.60
CA ASP A 10 -2.66 -10.24 -14.65
C ASP A 10 -2.04 -10.37 -13.24
N LEU A 11 -2.58 -9.69 -12.24
CA LEU A 11 -2.15 -9.85 -10.85
C LEU A 11 -2.40 -11.27 -10.33
N HIS A 12 -3.54 -11.88 -10.66
CA HIS A 12 -3.83 -13.26 -10.33
C HIS A 12 -2.77 -14.22 -10.91
N LYS A 13 -2.38 -14.04 -12.18
CA LYS A 13 -1.31 -14.84 -12.81
C LYS A 13 0.02 -14.68 -12.08
N VAL A 14 0.37 -13.46 -11.69
CA VAL A 14 1.59 -13.19 -10.91
C VAL A 14 1.55 -13.90 -9.56
N LEU A 15 0.44 -13.80 -8.82
CA LEU A 15 0.27 -14.51 -7.55
C LEU A 15 0.40 -16.02 -7.71
N ALA A 16 -0.25 -16.61 -8.73
CA ALA A 16 -0.15 -18.03 -9.03
C ALA A 16 1.29 -18.44 -9.34
N PHE A 17 2.01 -17.63 -10.13
CA PHE A 17 3.42 -17.88 -10.46
C PHE A 17 4.31 -17.86 -9.22
N VAL A 18 4.14 -16.87 -8.34
CA VAL A 18 4.92 -16.76 -7.10
C VAL A 18 4.68 -17.97 -6.20
N LYS A 19 3.43 -18.39 -6.04
CA LYS A 19 3.07 -19.57 -5.23
C LYS A 19 3.68 -20.87 -5.78
N GLN A 20 3.84 -20.99 -7.09
CA GLN A 20 4.53 -22.13 -7.69
C GLN A 20 6.03 -22.15 -7.38
N LYS A 21 6.65 -21.00 -7.09
CA LYS A 21 8.09 -20.89 -6.80
C LYS A 21 8.41 -21.16 -5.33
N ALA A 22 7.50 -20.82 -4.43
CA ALA A 22 7.70 -21.01 -2.99
C ALA A 22 6.35 -21.19 -2.29
N ASP A 23 6.25 -22.22 -1.46
CA ASP A 23 5.07 -22.46 -0.60
C ASP A 23 5.19 -21.62 0.67
N VAL A 24 5.01 -20.31 0.52
CA VAL A 24 5.08 -19.33 1.61
C VAL A 24 3.90 -18.35 1.50
N PRO A 25 3.50 -17.71 2.62
CA PRO A 25 2.52 -16.63 2.57
C PRO A 25 2.96 -15.49 1.64
N VAL A 26 2.10 -15.08 0.73
CA VAL A 26 2.38 -14.02 -0.25
C VAL A 26 1.75 -12.71 0.20
N TRP A 27 2.53 -11.66 0.22
CA TRP A 27 2.08 -10.30 0.51
C TRP A 27 2.23 -9.41 -0.72
N ILE A 28 1.26 -8.51 -0.92
CA ILE A 28 1.36 -7.47 -1.96
C ILE A 28 1.78 -6.17 -1.30
N VAL A 29 2.84 -5.56 -1.81
CA VAL A 29 3.29 -4.22 -1.42
C VAL A 29 3.06 -3.26 -2.58
N GLY A 30 2.20 -2.28 -2.38
CA GLY A 30 1.94 -1.23 -3.37
C GLY A 30 2.49 0.11 -2.91
N THR A 31 3.18 0.83 -3.81
CA THR A 31 3.68 2.19 -3.56
C THR A 31 3.05 3.17 -4.53
N SER A 32 2.63 4.33 -4.05
CA SER A 32 2.04 5.40 -4.87
C SER A 32 0.88 4.85 -5.72
N ARG A 33 0.96 4.96 -7.05
CA ARG A 33 -0.03 4.37 -7.96
C ARG A 33 -0.18 2.86 -7.82
N GLY A 34 0.85 2.17 -7.31
CA GLY A 34 0.79 0.74 -6.99
C GLY A 34 -0.19 0.43 -5.86
N THR A 35 -0.49 1.39 -4.97
CA THR A 35 -1.48 1.19 -3.90
C THR A 35 -2.90 1.02 -4.45
N VAL A 36 -3.21 1.65 -5.58
CA VAL A 36 -4.50 1.46 -6.28
C VAL A 36 -4.66 0.00 -6.71
N SER A 37 -3.62 -0.57 -7.33
CA SER A 37 -3.59 -1.98 -7.75
C SER A 37 -3.63 -2.95 -6.56
N ALA A 38 -2.81 -2.67 -5.53
CA ALA A 38 -2.72 -3.52 -4.34
C ALA A 38 -4.05 -3.55 -3.57
N THR A 39 -4.74 -2.41 -3.48
CA THR A 39 -6.06 -2.33 -2.86
C THR A 39 -7.10 -3.10 -3.66
N ALA A 40 -7.14 -2.94 -4.98
CA ALA A 40 -8.06 -3.69 -5.84
C ALA A 40 -7.82 -5.21 -5.74
N ALA A 41 -6.56 -5.64 -5.70
CA ALA A 41 -6.21 -7.04 -5.46
C ALA A 41 -6.66 -7.52 -4.07
N ALA A 42 -6.45 -6.72 -3.02
CA ALA A 42 -6.90 -7.06 -1.66
C ALA A 42 -8.43 -7.17 -1.55
N ILE A 43 -9.18 -6.47 -2.39
CA ILE A 43 -10.64 -6.60 -2.46
C ILE A 43 -11.07 -7.86 -3.21
N LYS A 44 -10.44 -8.16 -4.34
CA LYS A 44 -10.90 -9.17 -5.29
C LYS A 44 -10.16 -10.52 -5.22
N LEU A 45 -8.91 -10.51 -4.77
CA LEU A 45 -8.01 -11.68 -4.77
C LEU A 45 -7.51 -12.03 -3.37
N GLN A 46 -8.16 -11.58 -2.32
CA GLN A 46 -7.69 -11.74 -0.94
C GLN A 46 -7.51 -13.20 -0.50
N GLY A 47 -8.20 -14.15 -1.09
CA GLY A 47 -7.99 -15.59 -0.85
C GLY A 47 -6.63 -16.10 -1.33
N GLU A 48 -5.89 -15.31 -2.11
CA GLU A 48 -4.60 -15.69 -2.69
C GLU A 48 -3.42 -15.00 -2.01
N MET A 49 -3.67 -14.16 -1.00
CA MET A 49 -2.64 -13.38 -0.30
C MET A 49 -2.81 -13.45 1.20
N ALA A 50 -1.71 -13.27 1.94
CA ALA A 50 -1.68 -13.21 3.39
C ALA A 50 -1.96 -11.81 3.94
N GLY A 51 -1.77 -10.78 3.13
CA GLY A 51 -2.03 -9.40 3.51
C GLY A 51 -1.52 -8.42 2.47
N VAL A 52 -1.70 -7.14 2.75
CA VAL A 52 -1.33 -6.04 1.86
C VAL A 52 -0.63 -4.91 2.62
N VAL A 53 0.36 -4.30 1.97
CA VAL A 53 1.05 -3.10 2.46
C VAL A 53 0.86 -1.98 1.46
N LEU A 54 0.45 -0.83 1.94
CA LEU A 54 0.19 0.37 1.15
C LEU A 54 1.16 1.47 1.58
N THR A 55 2.04 1.90 0.69
CA THR A 55 3.02 2.97 1.00
C THR A 55 2.81 4.17 0.10
N SER A 56 2.99 5.38 0.64
CA SER A 56 2.81 6.63 -0.12
C SER A 56 1.51 6.61 -0.95
N SER A 57 0.41 6.27 -0.29
CA SER A 57 -0.85 5.90 -0.93
C SER A 57 -1.49 7.04 -1.72
N VAL A 58 -2.10 6.71 -2.86
CA VAL A 58 -2.98 7.63 -3.58
C VAL A 58 -4.27 7.79 -2.80
N VAL A 59 -4.40 8.92 -2.11
CA VAL A 59 -5.51 9.21 -1.19
C VAL A 59 -6.46 10.31 -1.67
N SER A 60 -6.03 11.11 -2.67
CA SER A 60 -6.81 12.24 -3.15
C SER A 60 -8.16 11.82 -3.74
N PHE A 61 -9.25 12.30 -3.15
CA PHE A 61 -10.62 12.06 -3.61
C PHE A 61 -10.91 12.63 -5.02
N LYS A 62 -10.00 13.43 -5.59
CA LYS A 62 -10.07 13.87 -6.99
C LYS A 62 -9.77 12.74 -7.98
N LYS A 63 -9.19 11.62 -7.51
CA LYS A 63 -8.92 10.44 -8.34
C LYS A 63 -10.00 9.38 -8.09
N PRO A 64 -10.74 8.97 -9.13
CA PRO A 64 -11.82 7.98 -8.99
C PRO A 64 -11.36 6.67 -8.37
N GLU A 65 -10.15 6.22 -8.73
CA GLU A 65 -9.55 4.97 -8.28
C GLU A 65 -8.72 5.08 -6.99
N ALA A 66 -8.69 6.24 -6.34
CA ALA A 66 -7.94 6.45 -5.09
C ALA A 66 -8.29 5.40 -4.04
N VAL A 67 -7.32 5.03 -3.22
CA VAL A 67 -7.49 3.99 -2.19
C VAL A 67 -8.72 4.21 -1.31
N PRO A 68 -8.99 5.41 -0.75
CA PRO A 68 -10.18 5.62 0.09
C PRO A 68 -11.51 5.56 -0.66
N ARG A 69 -11.50 5.55 -1.98
CA ARG A 69 -12.71 5.47 -2.82
C ARG A 69 -13.06 4.04 -3.22
N GLN A 70 -12.17 3.08 -2.99
CA GLN A 70 -12.43 1.66 -3.22
C GLN A 70 -13.22 1.06 -2.05
N ASP A 71 -13.81 -0.12 -2.25
CA ASP A 71 -14.57 -0.82 -1.20
C ASP A 71 -13.63 -1.44 -0.15
N LEU A 72 -13.05 -0.60 0.69
CA LEU A 72 -12.13 -1.02 1.75
C LEU A 72 -12.79 -1.92 2.78
N ALA A 73 -14.11 -1.84 2.95
CA ALA A 73 -14.85 -2.70 3.86
C ALA A 73 -14.87 -4.18 3.41
N ALA A 74 -14.66 -4.44 2.12
CA ALA A 74 -14.54 -5.80 1.59
C ALA A 74 -13.22 -6.49 1.97
N ILE A 75 -12.20 -5.75 2.40
CA ILE A 75 -10.87 -6.30 2.73
C ILE A 75 -10.93 -7.02 4.08
N LYS A 76 -10.56 -8.31 4.08
CA LYS A 76 -10.55 -9.20 5.26
C LYS A 76 -9.17 -9.83 5.51
N VAL A 77 -8.12 -9.22 4.99
CA VAL A 77 -6.72 -9.58 5.25
C VAL A 77 -6.02 -8.47 6.04
N PRO A 78 -4.90 -8.76 6.73
CA PRO A 78 -4.11 -7.73 7.40
C PRO A 78 -3.64 -6.62 6.45
N VAL A 79 -3.69 -5.37 6.91
CA VAL A 79 -3.30 -4.18 6.12
C VAL A 79 -2.33 -3.31 6.91
N LEU A 80 -1.16 -3.04 6.33
CA LEU A 80 -0.25 -1.99 6.79
C LEU A 80 -0.36 -0.78 5.87
N VAL A 81 -0.48 0.40 6.46
CA VAL A 81 -0.35 1.68 5.75
C VAL A 81 0.89 2.39 6.29
N LEU A 82 1.89 2.57 5.45
CA LEU A 82 3.12 3.30 5.77
C LEU A 82 3.19 4.56 4.91
N HIS A 83 3.30 5.72 5.55
CA HIS A 83 3.31 6.99 4.85
C HIS A 83 4.32 7.96 5.44
N HIS A 84 5.00 8.73 4.60
CA HIS A 84 5.94 9.74 5.10
C HIS A 84 5.20 11.02 5.52
N THR A 85 5.48 11.53 6.72
CA THR A 85 4.82 12.74 7.28
C THR A 85 4.99 13.99 6.43
N LYS A 86 6.06 14.06 5.64
CA LYS A 86 6.40 15.18 4.75
C LYS A 86 6.12 14.89 3.27
N ASP A 87 5.36 13.84 2.94
CA ASP A 87 4.99 13.57 1.54
C ASP A 87 4.20 14.76 0.97
N ALA A 88 4.81 15.47 0.02
CA ALA A 88 4.22 16.65 -0.59
C ALA A 88 3.53 16.36 -1.93
N CYS A 89 3.45 15.08 -2.34
CA CYS A 89 2.76 14.71 -3.55
C CYS A 89 1.26 15.02 -3.43
N HIS A 90 0.74 15.81 -4.36
CA HIS A 90 -0.64 16.31 -4.33
C HIS A 90 -1.71 15.22 -4.42
N LEU A 91 -1.35 14.00 -4.80
CA LEU A 91 -2.24 12.83 -4.81
C LEU A 91 -2.13 11.98 -3.54
N CYS A 92 -1.12 12.23 -2.71
CA CYS A 92 -0.71 11.37 -1.61
C CYS A 92 -0.51 12.17 -0.31
N GLN A 93 -1.43 13.09 -0.01
CA GLN A 93 -1.30 13.97 1.14
C GLN A 93 -1.41 13.20 2.47
N PRO A 94 -0.44 13.35 3.39
CA PRO A 94 -0.46 12.65 4.68
C PRO A 94 -1.74 12.88 5.50
N SER A 95 -2.32 14.07 5.41
CA SER A 95 -3.55 14.43 6.12
C SER A 95 -4.80 13.63 5.67
N GLU A 96 -4.76 13.03 4.49
CA GLU A 96 -5.86 12.23 3.94
C GLU A 96 -5.72 10.72 4.24
N VAL A 97 -4.54 10.26 4.69
CA VAL A 97 -4.25 8.84 4.99
C VAL A 97 -5.21 8.21 6.00
N PRO A 98 -5.65 8.88 7.07
CA PRO A 98 -6.60 8.29 8.02
C PRO A 98 -7.93 7.83 7.39
N ALA A 99 -8.28 8.32 6.19
CA ALA A 99 -9.47 7.84 5.48
C ALA A 99 -9.36 6.36 5.10
N ILE A 100 -8.14 5.86 4.83
CA ILE A 100 -7.91 4.44 4.55
C ILE A 100 -8.28 3.61 5.78
N LEU A 101 -7.74 3.97 6.96
CA LEU A 101 -7.97 3.23 8.20
C LEU A 101 -9.46 3.21 8.58
N ARG A 102 -10.17 4.33 8.36
CA ARG A 102 -11.62 4.41 8.59
C ARG A 102 -12.42 3.49 7.67
N GLY A 103 -11.94 3.31 6.43
CA GLY A 103 -12.58 2.43 5.45
C GLY A 103 -12.38 0.93 5.72
N LEU A 104 -11.25 0.55 6.31
CA LEU A 104 -10.87 -0.84 6.61
C LEU A 104 -11.68 -1.40 7.80
N LYS A 105 -13.00 -1.55 7.64
CA LYS A 105 -13.89 -1.94 8.73
C LYS A 105 -13.75 -3.41 9.13
N ASN A 106 -13.40 -4.28 8.16
CA ASN A 106 -13.38 -5.73 8.34
C ASN A 106 -11.98 -6.33 8.25
N ALA A 107 -10.94 -5.52 8.08
CA ALA A 107 -9.55 -5.98 8.15
C ALA A 107 -9.25 -6.47 9.58
N PRO A 108 -8.79 -7.73 9.77
CA PRO A 108 -8.57 -8.31 11.11
C PRO A 108 -7.45 -7.60 11.88
N ILE A 109 -6.47 -7.10 11.17
CA ILE A 109 -5.34 -6.31 11.68
C ILE A 109 -5.13 -5.14 10.72
N LYS A 110 -5.04 -3.94 11.25
CA LYS A 110 -4.77 -2.74 10.46
C LYS A 110 -3.87 -1.78 11.23
N LYS A 111 -2.77 -1.38 10.63
CA LYS A 111 -1.76 -0.50 11.23
C LYS A 111 -1.49 0.69 10.33
N GLU A 112 -1.43 1.87 10.91
CA GLU A 112 -0.87 3.06 10.29
C GLU A 112 0.49 3.36 10.92
N ILE A 113 1.50 3.57 10.08
CA ILE A 113 2.80 4.08 10.49
C ILE A 113 3.05 5.38 9.72
N MET A 114 3.04 6.49 10.45
CA MET A 114 3.47 7.78 9.93
C MET A 114 4.97 7.92 10.15
N PHE A 115 5.72 7.73 9.07
CA PHE A 115 7.18 7.72 9.07
C PHE A 115 7.76 9.12 9.00
N SER A 116 8.83 9.36 9.75
CA SER A 116 9.53 10.65 9.76
C SER A 116 11.03 10.42 9.82
N GLY A 117 11.67 10.38 8.68
CA GLY A 117 13.11 10.12 8.56
C GLY A 117 13.64 10.53 7.19
N GLY A 118 14.89 10.20 6.92
CA GLY A 118 15.54 10.50 5.66
C GLY A 118 16.10 11.92 5.56
N ALA A 119 16.67 12.24 4.41
CA ALA A 119 17.34 13.52 4.16
C ALA A 119 17.43 13.84 2.67
N ASN A 120 17.72 15.12 2.38
CA ASN A 120 18.09 15.60 1.04
C ASN A 120 17.10 15.27 -0.08
N PRO A 121 15.79 15.54 0.09
CA PRO A 121 14.83 15.36 -0.98
C PRO A 121 15.16 16.24 -2.17
N SER A 122 14.96 15.75 -3.38
CA SER A 122 15.25 16.49 -4.62
C SER A 122 14.24 16.14 -5.71
N GLY A 123 14.13 17.04 -6.69
CA GLY A 123 13.29 16.82 -7.86
C GLY A 123 11.79 16.95 -7.59
N ASN A 124 11.01 16.21 -8.37
CA ASN A 124 9.55 16.26 -8.27
C ASN A 124 9.07 15.57 -6.98
N VAL A 125 8.18 16.23 -6.25
CA VAL A 125 7.65 15.78 -4.96
C VAL A 125 6.91 14.43 -4.99
N CYS A 126 6.47 13.97 -6.16
CA CYS A 126 5.83 12.67 -6.36
C CYS A 126 6.81 11.58 -6.84
N ASN A 127 8.11 11.85 -6.85
CA ASN A 127 9.13 10.88 -7.29
C ASN A 127 9.86 10.22 -6.12
N GLY A 128 10.55 9.11 -6.42
CA GLY A 128 11.31 8.33 -5.43
C GLY A 128 12.44 9.09 -4.74
N GLN A 129 12.98 10.13 -5.38
CA GLN A 129 14.05 10.98 -4.81
C GLN A 129 13.54 12.09 -3.86
N HIS A 130 12.30 11.97 -3.43
CA HIS A 130 11.66 12.88 -2.48
C HIS A 130 11.11 12.12 -1.27
N TRP A 131 10.46 12.80 -0.33
CA TRP A 131 9.79 12.18 0.83
C TRP A 131 8.76 11.12 0.41
N HIS A 132 8.18 11.26 -0.78
CA HIS A 132 7.29 10.28 -1.39
C HIS A 132 7.94 8.90 -1.57
N GLY A 133 9.25 8.84 -1.82
CA GLY A 133 10.04 7.62 -1.95
C GLY A 133 10.86 7.26 -0.70
N PHE A 134 10.63 7.91 0.43
CA PHE A 134 11.40 7.71 1.67
C PHE A 134 12.89 8.00 1.51
N ILE A 135 13.27 8.96 0.67
CA ILE A 135 14.66 9.27 0.33
C ILE A 135 15.56 9.40 1.56
N GLY A 136 16.70 8.72 1.56
CA GLY A 136 17.67 8.71 2.63
C GLY A 136 17.27 7.85 3.86
N ALA A 137 16.12 7.14 3.80
CA ALA A 137 15.67 6.22 4.82
C ALA A 137 14.95 5.00 4.22
N GLU A 138 15.26 4.67 2.96
CA GLU A 138 14.63 3.56 2.23
C GLU A 138 14.80 2.22 2.98
N ARG A 139 16.00 1.99 3.53
CA ARG A 139 16.29 0.78 4.29
C ARG A 139 15.41 0.68 5.55
N GLU A 140 15.27 1.78 6.29
CA GLU A 140 14.45 1.82 7.49
C GLU A 140 12.97 1.59 7.16
N ALA A 141 12.46 2.19 6.09
CA ALA A 141 11.09 1.97 5.62
C ALA A 141 10.85 0.49 5.24
N VAL A 142 11.80 -0.14 4.55
CA VAL A 142 11.73 -1.56 4.20
C VAL A 142 11.78 -2.45 5.44
N ASP A 143 12.65 -2.14 6.42
CA ASP A 143 12.76 -2.90 7.66
C ASP A 143 11.47 -2.82 8.50
N LEU A 144 10.82 -1.66 8.56
CA LEU A 144 9.50 -1.49 9.19
C LEU A 144 8.44 -2.41 8.55
N ILE A 145 8.37 -2.43 7.23
CA ILE A 145 7.45 -3.28 6.46
C ILE A 145 7.75 -4.76 6.74
N ALA A 146 9.00 -5.18 6.60
CA ALA A 146 9.41 -6.57 6.76
C ALA A 146 9.16 -7.08 8.19
N ASN A 147 9.45 -6.28 9.20
CA ASN A 147 9.21 -6.63 10.59
C ASN A 147 7.72 -6.76 10.90
N TRP A 148 6.90 -5.85 10.37
CA TRP A 148 5.46 -5.94 10.57
C TRP A 148 4.85 -7.15 9.84
N ILE A 149 5.28 -7.46 8.62
CA ILE A 149 4.84 -8.67 7.87
C ILE A 149 5.14 -9.95 8.66
N LYS A 150 6.30 -10.03 9.33
CA LYS A 150 6.68 -11.19 10.13
C LYS A 150 5.81 -11.38 11.37
N ASN A 151 5.28 -10.30 11.93
CA ASN A 151 4.43 -10.31 13.11
C ASN A 151 3.38 -9.19 13.03
N PRO A 152 2.31 -9.35 12.22
CA PRO A 152 1.30 -8.32 12.06
C PRO A 152 0.56 -8.04 13.38
N VAL A 153 0.54 -6.77 13.79
CA VAL A 153 -0.16 -6.27 14.99
C VAL A 153 -0.80 -4.91 14.68
N ASN A 154 -1.86 -4.56 15.44
CA ASN A 154 -2.51 -3.25 15.37
C ASN A 154 -1.60 -2.12 15.87
#